data_cc1cb0c7acde1feade74efa2072b666c
#
_entry.id   cc1cb0c7acde1feade74efa2072b666c
#
_cell.length_a   1.000
_cell.length_b   1.000
_cell.length_c   1.000
_cell.angle_alpha   90.00
_cell.angle_beta   90.00
_cell.angle_gamma   90.00
#
_symmetry.space_group_name_H-M   'P 1'
#
loop_
_entity.id
_entity.type
_entity.pdbx_description
1 polymer ?
#
loop_
_entity_poly.entity_id
_entity_poly.type
_entity_poly.pdbx_seq_one_letter_code
_entity_poly.pdbx_strand_id
1 'polypeptide(L)'
;MTNLNKSDLLTLEEYSSKREVLRSEVLSIKKDRLIQIGENVSLLFESMETIKYQVQEMLRIEKIFEADGIEEELSAYNPLIPDGTNLKATMLIEYPDKEVRAERLKDLHLVEDKVWLQIGENERVYAIADEDLERSNEEKTSAVHFLRFEFNNTMIED
;
A
#
# COMPACT_ATOMS: atom_id res chain seq x y z
N MET A 1 -17.74 4.40 4.67
CA MET A 1 -17.03 3.53 5.61
C MET A 1 -15.62 3.30 5.12
N THR A 2 -14.66 3.46 6.01
CA THR A 2 -13.24 3.38 5.66
C THR A 2 -12.60 2.04 6.03
N ASN A 3 -13.34 1.19 6.76
CA ASN A 3 -12.82 -0.10 7.21
C ASN A 3 -13.58 -1.28 6.63
N LEU A 4 -12.83 -2.33 6.32
CA LEU A 4 -13.38 -3.62 5.91
C LEU A 4 -13.74 -4.44 7.15
N ASN A 5 -14.86 -5.16 7.06
CA ASN A 5 -15.30 -6.11 8.06
C ASN A 5 -15.31 -7.51 7.43
N LYS A 6 -15.37 -8.53 8.27
CA LYS A 6 -15.46 -9.92 7.81
C LYS A 6 -16.62 -10.12 6.82
N SER A 7 -17.74 -9.44 7.04
CA SER A 7 -18.92 -9.54 6.17
C SER A 7 -18.71 -8.98 4.75
N ASP A 8 -17.68 -8.16 4.57
CA ASP A 8 -17.32 -7.61 3.24
C ASP A 8 -16.48 -8.60 2.43
N LEU A 9 -15.99 -9.65 3.04
CA LEU A 9 -15.09 -10.62 2.43
C LEU A 9 -15.85 -11.86 1.95
N LEU A 10 -15.32 -12.46 0.90
CA LEU A 10 -15.76 -13.75 0.42
C LEU A 10 -15.09 -14.87 1.23
N THR A 11 -15.76 -16.02 1.34
CA THR A 11 -15.12 -17.21 1.88
C THR A 11 -13.99 -17.66 0.92
N LEU A 12 -13.10 -18.49 1.39
CA LEU A 12 -12.00 -19.00 0.55
C LEU A 12 -12.53 -19.72 -0.70
N GLU A 13 -13.60 -20.48 -0.55
CA GLU A 13 -14.23 -21.20 -1.66
C GLU A 13 -14.84 -20.24 -2.69
N GLU A 14 -15.62 -19.26 -2.23
CA GLU A 14 -16.23 -18.25 -3.09
C GLU A 14 -15.15 -17.42 -3.80
N TYR A 15 -14.13 -17.01 -3.06
CA TYR A 15 -13.03 -16.23 -3.61
C TYR A 15 -12.28 -17.02 -4.68
N SER A 16 -11.99 -18.28 -4.43
CA SER A 16 -11.30 -19.15 -5.38
C SER A 16 -12.04 -19.24 -6.71
N SER A 17 -13.38 -19.34 -6.66
CA SER A 17 -14.20 -19.43 -7.87
C SER A 17 -14.29 -18.11 -8.66
N LYS A 18 -14.15 -16.95 -7.99
CA LYS A 18 -14.27 -15.62 -8.59
C LYS A 18 -12.91 -14.93 -8.80
N ARG A 19 -11.82 -15.54 -8.34
CA ARG A 19 -10.51 -14.90 -8.27
C ARG A 19 -10.00 -14.33 -9.59
N GLU A 20 -10.16 -15.04 -10.69
CA GLU A 20 -9.68 -14.57 -12.00
C GLU A 20 -10.36 -13.26 -12.42
N VAL A 21 -11.68 -13.18 -12.24
CA VAL A 21 -12.45 -11.98 -12.55
C VAL A 21 -12.07 -10.84 -11.63
N LEU A 22 -12.02 -11.10 -10.33
CA LEU A 22 -11.66 -10.09 -9.32
C LEU A 22 -10.23 -9.58 -9.52
N ARG A 23 -9.30 -10.47 -9.86
CA ARG A 23 -7.92 -10.10 -10.16
C ARG A 23 -7.85 -9.17 -11.37
N SER A 24 -8.58 -9.50 -12.43
CA SER A 24 -8.63 -8.67 -13.63
C SER A 24 -9.19 -7.28 -13.34
N GLU A 25 -10.25 -7.19 -12.54
CA GLU A 25 -10.86 -5.91 -12.14
C GLU A 25 -9.87 -5.06 -11.33
N VAL A 26 -9.18 -5.65 -10.35
CA VAL A 26 -8.21 -4.95 -9.52
C VAL A 26 -7.01 -4.50 -10.33
N LEU A 27 -6.51 -5.31 -11.25
CA LEU A 27 -5.40 -4.91 -12.13
C LEU A 27 -5.78 -3.69 -12.98
N SER A 28 -7.03 -3.60 -13.42
CA SER A 28 -7.54 -2.44 -14.14
C SER A 28 -7.56 -1.19 -13.24
N ILE A 29 -8.03 -1.32 -12.00
CA ILE A 29 -8.02 -0.23 -11.01
C ILE A 29 -6.60 0.23 -10.73
N LYS A 30 -5.66 -0.69 -10.56
CA LYS A 30 -4.26 -0.38 -10.25
C LYS A 30 -3.56 0.41 -11.34
N LYS A 31 -3.93 0.25 -12.60
CA LYS A 31 -3.34 1.01 -13.71
C LYS A 31 -3.45 2.52 -13.52
N ASP A 32 -4.58 2.98 -13.01
CA ASP A 32 -4.83 4.41 -12.82
C ASP A 32 -4.30 4.93 -11.48
N ARG A 33 -3.76 4.04 -10.65
CA ARG A 33 -3.28 4.36 -9.31
C ARG A 33 -1.78 4.18 -9.12
N LEU A 34 -1.09 3.69 -10.14
CA LEU A 34 0.34 3.45 -10.10
C LEU A 34 1.10 4.62 -10.71
N ILE A 35 2.02 5.19 -9.96
CA ILE A 35 2.91 6.26 -10.42
C ILE A 35 4.34 5.77 -10.37
N GLN A 36 5.03 5.86 -11.50
CA GLN A 36 6.44 5.51 -11.60
C GLN A 36 7.29 6.75 -11.34
N ILE A 37 8.26 6.63 -10.43
CA ILE A 37 9.22 7.68 -10.10
C ILE A 37 10.60 7.18 -10.50
N GLY A 38 11.11 7.65 -11.63
CA GLY A 38 12.34 7.12 -12.19
C GLY A 38 12.16 5.68 -12.67
N GLU A 39 13.24 4.92 -12.71
CA GLU A 39 13.23 3.55 -13.26
C GLU A 39 12.91 2.46 -12.23
N ASN A 40 13.15 2.73 -10.96
CA ASN A 40 13.17 1.70 -9.93
C ASN A 40 12.20 1.90 -8.77
N VAL A 41 11.51 3.02 -8.73
CA VAL A 41 10.56 3.33 -7.64
C VAL A 41 9.17 3.52 -8.20
N SER A 42 8.18 2.89 -7.58
CA SER A 42 6.78 3.09 -7.90
C SER A 42 5.96 3.33 -6.65
N LEU A 43 4.91 4.13 -6.79
CA LEU A 43 3.90 4.35 -5.76
C LEU A 43 2.56 3.82 -6.26
N LEU A 44 1.98 2.89 -5.53
CA LEU A 44 0.62 2.45 -5.76
C LEU A 44 -0.28 3.13 -4.73
N PHE A 45 -1.16 4.02 -5.18
CA PHE A 45 -2.13 4.66 -4.30
C PHE A 45 -3.27 3.70 -4.00
N GLU A 46 -3.37 3.31 -2.73
CA GLU A 46 -4.31 2.30 -2.28
C GLU A 46 -5.75 2.82 -2.20
N SER A 47 -6.70 1.92 -2.33
CA SER A 47 -8.12 2.16 -2.14
C SER A 47 -8.72 1.00 -1.35
N MET A 48 -10.00 1.11 -1.00
CA MET A 48 -10.69 0.00 -0.36
C MET A 48 -10.65 -1.27 -1.23
N GLU A 49 -10.78 -1.12 -2.54
CA GLU A 49 -10.77 -2.24 -3.50
C GLU A 49 -9.41 -2.92 -3.57
N THR A 50 -8.32 -2.15 -3.62
CA THR A 50 -6.98 -2.72 -3.69
C THR A 50 -6.60 -3.41 -2.39
N ILE A 51 -6.98 -2.84 -1.26
CA ILE A 51 -6.72 -3.44 0.06
C ILE A 51 -7.59 -4.68 0.28
N LYS A 52 -8.87 -4.63 -0.09
CA LYS A 52 -9.75 -5.80 -0.02
C LYS A 52 -9.17 -6.97 -0.81
N TYR A 53 -8.69 -6.71 -2.02
CA TYR A 53 -8.04 -7.73 -2.83
C TYR A 53 -6.81 -8.30 -2.12
N GLN A 54 -5.99 -7.45 -1.52
CA GLN A 54 -4.79 -7.88 -0.80
C GLN A 54 -5.15 -8.78 0.39
N VAL A 55 -6.17 -8.41 1.15
CA VAL A 55 -6.67 -9.23 2.27
C VAL A 55 -7.11 -10.61 1.75
N GLN A 56 -7.94 -10.64 0.69
CA GLN A 56 -8.43 -11.89 0.11
C GLN A 56 -7.29 -12.79 -0.39
N GLU A 57 -6.26 -12.20 -1.03
CA GLU A 57 -5.10 -12.96 -1.48
C GLU A 57 -4.31 -13.52 -0.30
N MET A 58 -4.16 -12.76 0.78
CA MET A 58 -3.45 -13.21 1.96
C MET A 58 -4.19 -14.37 2.64
N LEU A 59 -5.51 -14.23 2.81
CA LEU A 59 -6.34 -15.31 3.38
C LEU A 59 -6.23 -16.59 2.55
N ARG A 60 -6.19 -16.44 1.23
CA ARG A 60 -6.06 -17.58 0.31
C ARG A 60 -4.68 -18.25 0.44
N ILE A 61 -3.62 -17.48 0.39
CA ILE A 61 -2.23 -18.00 0.44
C ILE A 61 -1.96 -18.68 1.78
N GLU A 62 -2.37 -18.04 2.87
CA GLU A 62 -2.16 -18.54 4.24
C GLU A 62 -3.23 -19.54 4.68
N LYS A 63 -4.25 -19.77 3.85
CA LYS A 63 -5.38 -20.66 4.14
C LYS A 63 -6.09 -20.31 5.45
N ILE A 64 -6.31 -19.02 5.66
CA ILE A 64 -6.96 -18.49 6.86
C ILE A 64 -8.47 -18.49 6.65
N PHE A 65 -9.20 -19.25 7.47
CA PHE A 65 -10.66 -19.32 7.42
C PHE A 65 -11.32 -19.11 8.78
N GLU A 66 -10.56 -19.15 9.86
CA GLU A 66 -11.09 -18.92 11.22
C GLU A 66 -11.26 -17.43 11.51
N ALA A 67 -12.28 -17.09 12.28
CA ALA A 67 -12.64 -15.71 12.56
C ALA A 67 -11.48 -14.88 13.14
N ASP A 68 -10.75 -15.42 14.11
CA ASP A 68 -9.64 -14.71 14.74
C ASP A 68 -8.53 -14.38 13.76
N GLY A 69 -8.16 -15.30 12.88
CA GLY A 69 -7.15 -15.08 11.87
C GLY A 69 -7.60 -14.04 10.84
N ILE A 70 -8.87 -14.05 10.45
CA ILE A 70 -9.45 -13.06 9.53
C ILE A 70 -9.40 -11.66 10.17
N GLU A 71 -9.76 -11.55 11.44
CA GLU A 71 -9.71 -10.27 12.16
C GLU A 71 -8.28 -9.74 12.32
N GLU A 72 -7.30 -10.61 12.50
CA GLU A 72 -5.90 -10.22 12.54
C GLU A 72 -5.46 -9.60 11.21
N GLU A 73 -5.81 -10.22 10.08
CA GLU A 73 -5.49 -9.68 8.76
C GLU A 73 -6.20 -8.35 8.51
N LEU A 74 -7.47 -8.24 8.86
CA LEU A 74 -8.23 -6.99 8.73
C LEU A 74 -7.60 -5.88 9.58
N SER A 75 -7.18 -6.17 10.79
CA SER A 75 -6.51 -5.21 11.67
C SER A 75 -5.18 -4.72 11.09
N ALA A 76 -4.45 -5.59 10.39
CA ALA A 76 -3.19 -5.25 9.75
C ALA A 76 -3.39 -4.39 8.49
N TYR A 77 -4.41 -4.67 7.69
CA TYR A 77 -4.62 -4.03 6.39
C TYR A 77 -5.54 -2.81 6.40
N ASN A 78 -6.52 -2.75 7.30
CA ASN A 78 -7.43 -1.59 7.38
C ASN A 78 -6.73 -0.24 7.52
N PRO A 79 -5.62 -0.11 8.29
CA PRO A 79 -4.91 1.17 8.37
C PRO A 79 -4.32 1.66 7.04
N LEU A 80 -4.25 0.80 6.02
CA LEU A 80 -3.74 1.17 4.69
C LEU A 80 -4.82 1.73 3.77
N ILE A 81 -6.08 1.79 4.21
CA ILE A 81 -7.19 2.36 3.44
C ILE A 81 -7.27 3.87 3.73
N PRO A 82 -7.30 4.73 2.69
CA PRO A 82 -7.46 6.18 2.90
C PRO A 82 -8.82 6.50 3.51
N ASP A 83 -8.88 7.55 4.31
CA ASP A 83 -10.08 7.91 5.11
C ASP A 83 -10.79 9.19 4.67
N GLY A 84 -10.36 9.81 3.57
CA GLY A 84 -10.98 11.04 3.02
C GLY A 84 -10.16 12.30 3.26
N THR A 85 -9.22 12.30 4.20
CA THR A 85 -8.33 13.45 4.46
C THR A 85 -6.90 13.17 3.99
N ASN A 86 -6.65 12.00 3.45
CA ASN A 86 -5.31 11.57 3.09
C ASN A 86 -5.31 10.72 1.82
N LEU A 87 -4.12 10.53 1.30
CA LEU A 87 -3.80 9.48 0.33
C LEU A 87 -2.82 8.52 1.00
N LYS A 88 -2.99 7.25 0.74
CA LYS A 88 -2.10 6.20 1.23
C LYS A 88 -1.53 5.42 0.06
N ALA A 89 -0.24 5.16 0.11
CA ALA A 89 0.47 4.51 -0.99
C ALA A 89 1.41 3.43 -0.49
N THR A 90 1.54 2.38 -1.29
CA THR A 90 2.61 1.40 -1.13
C THR A 90 3.74 1.79 -2.07
N MET A 91 4.92 2.06 -1.54
CA MET A 91 6.11 2.36 -2.32
C MET A 91 6.91 1.08 -2.50
N LEU A 92 7.24 0.80 -3.76
CA LEU A 92 8.08 -0.33 -4.14
C LEU A 92 9.39 0.18 -4.75
N ILE A 93 10.51 -0.38 -4.28
CA ILE A 93 11.83 -0.12 -4.81
C ILE A 93 12.29 -1.41 -5.49
N GLU A 94 12.40 -1.39 -6.81
CA GLU A 94 12.63 -2.59 -7.61
C GLU A 94 13.93 -2.49 -8.42
N TYR A 95 14.88 -3.37 -8.09
CA TYR A 95 16.10 -3.58 -8.86
C TYR A 95 16.18 -5.08 -9.18
N PRO A 96 16.18 -5.45 -10.48
CA PRO A 96 16.18 -6.87 -10.87
C PRO A 96 17.41 -7.63 -10.40
N ASP A 97 18.58 -7.00 -10.44
CA ASP A 97 19.83 -7.62 -9.99
C ASP A 97 19.95 -7.55 -8.48
N LYS A 98 20.20 -8.70 -7.85
CA LYS A 98 20.28 -8.85 -6.39
C LYS A 98 21.42 -8.03 -5.77
N GLU A 99 22.59 -7.99 -6.42
CA GLU A 99 23.75 -7.27 -5.91
C GLU A 99 23.57 -5.77 -6.03
N VAL A 100 23.07 -5.31 -7.18
CA VAL A 100 22.73 -3.91 -7.40
C VAL A 100 21.66 -3.46 -6.41
N ARG A 101 20.63 -4.28 -6.21
CA ARG A 101 19.56 -3.99 -5.24
C ARG A 101 20.11 -3.80 -3.83
N ALA A 102 20.99 -4.69 -3.38
CA ALA A 102 21.59 -4.59 -2.03
C ALA A 102 22.35 -3.27 -1.86
N GLU A 103 23.11 -2.85 -2.86
CA GLU A 103 23.84 -1.57 -2.86
C GLU A 103 22.89 -0.37 -2.88
N ARG A 104 21.90 -0.39 -3.75
CA ARG A 104 20.96 0.73 -3.90
C ARG A 104 20.08 0.92 -2.67
N LEU A 105 19.69 -0.15 -1.98
CA LEU A 105 18.94 -0.04 -0.72
C LEU A 105 19.77 0.62 0.41
N LYS A 106 21.10 0.52 0.35
CA LYS A 106 21.98 1.28 1.24
C LYS A 106 22.00 2.77 0.86
N ASP A 107 22.17 3.07 -0.42
CA ASP A 107 22.19 4.45 -0.93
C ASP A 107 20.87 5.18 -0.66
N LEU A 108 19.75 4.45 -0.68
CA LEU A 108 18.41 4.98 -0.49
C LEU A 108 17.95 4.98 0.98
N HIS A 109 18.87 4.84 1.90
CA HIS A 109 18.57 4.88 3.33
C HIS A 109 17.72 6.10 3.70
N LEU A 110 16.60 5.86 4.39
CA LEU A 110 15.61 6.88 4.78
C LEU A 110 14.90 7.59 3.63
N VAL A 111 14.92 7.02 2.42
CA VAL A 111 14.22 7.61 1.26
C VAL A 111 12.72 7.75 1.52
N GLU A 112 12.12 6.87 2.33
CA GLU A 112 10.71 6.90 2.70
C GLU A 112 10.30 8.21 3.38
N ASP A 113 11.22 8.88 4.06
CA ASP A 113 10.98 10.15 4.73
C ASP A 113 11.18 11.36 3.82
N LYS A 114 11.61 11.13 2.59
CA LYS A 114 11.91 12.19 1.61
C LYS A 114 10.90 12.31 0.49
N VAL A 115 9.92 11.43 0.47
CA VAL A 115 8.85 11.44 -0.53
C VAL A 115 7.81 12.49 -0.16
N TRP A 116 7.42 13.31 -1.13
CA TRP A 116 6.43 14.36 -0.91
C TRP A 116 5.48 14.50 -2.08
N LEU A 117 4.30 15.04 -1.79
CA LEU A 117 3.29 15.44 -2.77
C LEU A 117 3.03 16.93 -2.64
N GLN A 118 2.64 17.54 -3.73
CA GLN A 118 2.20 18.93 -3.73
C GLN A 118 0.92 19.07 -4.55
N ILE A 119 -0.08 19.67 -3.96
CA ILE A 119 -1.37 19.93 -4.61
C ILE A 119 -1.39 21.41 -5.00
N GLY A 120 -1.44 21.70 -6.31
CA GLY A 120 -1.41 23.05 -6.82
C GLY A 120 -0.19 23.82 -6.31
N GLU A 121 -0.44 24.99 -5.73
CA GLU A 121 0.60 25.84 -5.15
C GLU A 121 0.70 25.73 -3.62
N ASN A 122 0.00 24.77 -3.02
CA ASN A 122 0.07 24.53 -1.58
C ASN A 122 1.46 24.05 -1.16
N GLU A 123 1.70 24.00 0.12
CA GLU A 123 2.95 23.48 0.67
C GLU A 123 3.12 22.01 0.34
N ARG A 124 4.38 21.56 0.27
CA ARG A 124 4.70 20.15 0.08
C ARG A 124 4.25 19.34 1.30
N VAL A 125 3.61 18.21 1.04
CA VAL A 125 3.20 17.27 2.07
C VAL A 125 4.16 16.10 2.04
N TYR A 126 4.95 15.94 3.09
CA TYR A 126 5.87 14.81 3.21
C TYR A 126 5.14 13.58 3.70
N ALA A 127 5.54 12.43 3.18
CA ALA A 127 4.98 11.15 3.59
C ALA A 127 5.28 10.88 5.07
N ILE A 128 4.29 10.32 5.75
CA ILE A 128 4.46 9.68 7.05
C ILE A 128 4.64 8.21 6.75
N ALA A 129 5.83 7.69 7.00
CA ALA A 129 6.20 6.36 6.53
C ALA A 129 6.14 5.31 7.64
N ASP A 130 5.70 4.13 7.27
CA ASP A 130 5.86 2.90 8.07
C ASP A 130 5.38 3.02 9.51
N GLU A 131 4.17 3.53 9.69
CA GLU A 131 3.56 3.73 11.01
C GLU A 131 3.31 2.43 11.78
N ASP A 132 3.28 1.29 11.08
CA ASP A 132 3.07 -0.04 11.65
C ASP A 132 4.37 -0.62 12.24
N LEU A 133 5.49 -0.49 11.52
CA LEU A 133 6.79 -0.96 11.96
C LEU A 133 7.90 -0.27 11.16
N GLU A 134 9.07 -0.19 11.75
CA GLU A 134 10.24 0.41 11.11
C GLU A 134 10.78 -0.50 10.01
N ARG A 135 11.01 0.06 8.81
CA ARG A 135 11.51 -0.65 7.64
C ARG A 135 12.88 -0.17 7.14
N SER A 136 13.49 0.75 7.85
CA SER A 136 14.87 1.17 7.62
C SER A 136 15.69 0.94 8.89
N ASN A 137 16.93 0.52 8.72
CA ASN A 137 17.89 0.44 9.83
C ASN A 137 19.05 1.40 9.56
N GLU A 138 20.12 1.34 10.36
CA GLU A 138 21.29 2.24 10.24
C GLU A 138 22.05 2.07 8.91
N GLU A 139 21.91 0.95 8.24
CA GLU A 139 22.67 0.62 7.03
C GLU A 139 21.88 0.76 5.73
N LYS A 140 20.62 0.32 5.73
CA LYS A 140 19.81 0.26 4.50
C LYS A 140 18.33 0.44 4.76
N THR A 141 17.58 0.74 3.68
CA THR A 141 16.12 0.76 3.71
C THR A 141 15.54 -0.58 3.20
N SER A 142 14.25 -0.79 3.43
CA SER A 142 13.48 -1.89 2.85
C SER A 142 13.10 -1.57 1.40
N ALA A 143 12.75 -2.61 0.63
CA ALA A 143 12.24 -2.46 -0.73
C ALA A 143 10.73 -2.12 -0.76
N VAL A 144 10.04 -2.21 0.35
CA VAL A 144 8.60 -1.91 0.47
C VAL A 144 8.38 -0.97 1.65
N HIS A 145 7.63 0.11 1.41
CA HIS A 145 7.24 1.07 2.43
C HIS A 145 5.77 1.43 2.29
N PHE A 146 5.09 1.68 3.41
CA PHE A 146 3.73 2.17 3.43
C PHE A 146 3.73 3.65 3.82
N LEU A 147 3.16 4.49 2.95
CA LEU A 147 3.21 5.94 3.07
C LEU A 147 1.81 6.52 3.28
N ARG A 148 1.71 7.55 4.11
CA ARG A 148 0.49 8.33 4.27
C ARG A 148 0.80 9.81 4.02
N PHE A 149 0.00 10.43 3.17
CA PHE A 149 0.07 11.86 2.88
C PHE A 149 -1.19 12.52 3.44
N GLU A 150 -1.03 13.27 4.51
CA GLU A 150 -2.15 13.90 5.20
C GLU A 150 -2.35 15.34 4.70
N PHE A 151 -3.57 15.68 4.34
CA PHE A 151 -3.92 16.97 3.74
C PHE A 151 -4.80 17.80 4.67
N ASN A 152 -4.63 19.13 4.64
CA ASN A 152 -5.53 20.07 5.30
C ASN A 152 -6.75 20.35 4.42
N ASN A 153 -7.74 21.09 4.96
CA ASN A 153 -8.99 21.37 4.25
C ASN A 153 -8.76 22.16 2.95
N THR A 154 -7.83 23.09 2.92
CA THR A 154 -7.51 23.88 1.73
C THR A 154 -7.00 23.00 0.60
N MET A 155 -6.14 22.06 0.90
CA MET A 155 -5.61 21.09 -0.07
C MET A 155 -6.69 20.14 -0.58
N ILE A 156 -7.62 19.74 0.28
CA ILE A 156 -8.72 18.82 -0.09
C ILE A 156 -9.70 19.51 -1.05
N GLU A 157 -9.93 20.81 -0.88
CA GLU A 157 -10.82 21.61 -1.72
C GLU A 157 -10.20 21.99 -3.08
N ASP A 158 -8.89 21.99 -3.21
CA ASP A 158 -8.14 22.34 -4.41
C ASP A 158 -8.10 21.17 -5.42
#